data_2ac4321ce31e423dab8cc0286527e485
#
_entry.id   2ac4321ce31e423dab8cc0286527e485
#
_cell.length_a   1.000
_cell.length_b   1.000
_cell.length_c   1.000
_cell.angle_alpha   90.00
_cell.angle_beta   90.00
_cell.angle_gamma   90.00
#
_symmetry.space_group_name_H-M   'P 1'
#
loop_
_entity.id
_entity.type
_entity.pdbx_description
1 polymer ?
#
loop_
_entity_poly.entity_id
_entity_poly.type
_entity_poly.pdbx_seq_one_letter_code
_entity_poly.pdbx_strand_id
1 'polypeptide(L)'
;MGRNAMKIKTILAALISAGWLAANIQAADTYNIDPMHSVVGFSVTHLLINNVKGKFGEFTGTVAVDDGAIKEANGTIQTKSIDTGVERRDKDLRGPNYFEVEKYTTITFKSKRAEKKDGQTLLIGDFTMHGVTKELSLPVKVKGPIKDPWGNSRIGLEAKTSLKRQDYGLTSGGAMIGDEIEIEINAEATKAK
;
A
#
# COMPACT_ATOMS: atom_id res chain seq x y z
N MET A 1 -13.47 -34.46 -85.09
CA MET A 1 -12.64 -33.23 -84.81
C MET A 1 -13.36 -32.39 -83.74
N GLY A 2 -13.02 -32.55 -82.49
CA GLY A 2 -13.65 -31.89 -81.37
C GLY A 2 -12.57 -31.37 -80.44
N ARG A 3 -12.45 -30.06 -80.36
CA ARG A 3 -11.43 -29.36 -79.50
C ARG A 3 -12.01 -29.23 -78.12
N ASN A 4 -11.39 -29.87 -77.13
CA ASN A 4 -11.67 -29.69 -75.72
C ASN A 4 -11.06 -28.39 -75.24
N ALA A 5 -11.92 -27.45 -74.80
CA ALA A 5 -11.50 -26.20 -74.11
C ALA A 5 -11.39 -26.49 -72.63
N MET A 6 -10.19 -26.41 -72.12
CA MET A 6 -9.86 -26.57 -70.68
C MET A 6 -10.16 -25.26 -69.98
N LYS A 7 -11.14 -25.25 -69.08
CA LYS A 7 -11.49 -24.10 -68.21
C LYS A 7 -10.50 -24.01 -67.05
N ILE A 8 -9.66 -22.98 -67.05
CA ILE A 8 -8.78 -22.62 -65.93
C ILE A 8 -9.63 -21.96 -64.86
N LYS A 9 -9.76 -22.58 -63.70
CA LYS A 9 -10.36 -21.96 -62.49
C LYS A 9 -9.28 -21.17 -61.75
N THR A 10 -9.35 -19.85 -61.79
CA THR A 10 -8.54 -18.94 -61.00
C THR A 10 -9.00 -19.01 -59.55
N ILE A 11 -8.18 -19.57 -58.65
CA ILE A 11 -8.40 -19.53 -57.20
C ILE A 11 -7.81 -18.24 -56.67
N LEU A 12 -8.68 -17.33 -56.25
CA LEU A 12 -8.30 -16.08 -55.59
C LEU A 12 -7.99 -16.38 -54.12
N ALA A 13 -6.71 -16.45 -53.76
CA ALA A 13 -6.28 -16.60 -52.36
C ALA A 13 -6.38 -15.24 -51.64
N ALA A 14 -7.38 -15.12 -50.77
CA ALA A 14 -7.52 -13.96 -49.88
C ALA A 14 -6.49 -14.11 -48.73
N LEU A 15 -5.44 -13.31 -48.74
CA LEU A 15 -4.51 -13.14 -47.63
C LEU A 15 -5.19 -12.35 -46.52
N ILE A 16 -5.66 -13.04 -45.49
CA ILE A 16 -6.11 -12.39 -44.23
C ILE A 16 -4.86 -12.02 -43.44
N SER A 17 -4.45 -10.74 -43.53
CA SER A 17 -3.44 -10.19 -42.65
C SER A 17 -4.03 -10.03 -41.26
N ALA A 18 -3.78 -10.97 -40.36
CA ALA A 18 -4.05 -10.84 -38.96
C ALA A 18 -3.06 -9.78 -38.36
N GLY A 19 -3.52 -8.54 -38.33
CA GLY A 19 -2.80 -7.48 -37.60
C GLY A 19 -2.76 -7.80 -36.11
N TRP A 20 -1.61 -8.18 -35.61
CA TRP A 20 -1.37 -8.27 -34.19
C TRP A 20 -1.38 -6.85 -33.61
N LEU A 21 -2.47 -6.46 -32.95
CA LEU A 21 -2.50 -5.31 -32.08
C LEU A 21 -1.60 -5.64 -30.88
N ALA A 22 -0.34 -5.24 -30.94
CA ALA A 22 0.53 -5.21 -29.76
C ALA A 22 -0.11 -4.23 -28.77
N ALA A 23 -0.80 -4.73 -27.78
CA ALA A 23 -1.20 -3.91 -26.63
C ALA A 23 0.09 -3.41 -25.99
N ASN A 24 0.32 -2.10 -26.05
CA ASN A 24 1.38 -1.45 -25.26
C ASN A 24 1.00 -1.64 -23.79
N ILE A 25 1.56 -2.65 -23.14
CA ILE A 25 1.49 -2.79 -21.68
C ILE A 25 2.41 -1.72 -21.13
N GLN A 26 1.84 -0.56 -20.83
CA GLN A 26 2.55 0.49 -20.14
C GLN A 26 2.82 -0.01 -18.72
N ALA A 27 4.09 -0.02 -18.31
CA ALA A 27 4.46 -0.37 -16.93
C ALA A 27 3.86 0.67 -15.97
N ALA A 28 3.37 0.21 -14.84
CA ALA A 28 2.86 1.09 -13.79
C ALA A 28 3.96 2.08 -13.34
N ASP A 29 3.60 3.33 -13.13
CA ASP A 29 4.49 4.34 -12.59
C ASP A 29 4.77 4.06 -11.11
N THR A 30 6.03 4.00 -10.74
CA THR A 30 6.45 3.83 -9.33
C THR A 30 6.62 5.19 -8.65
N TYR A 31 6.03 5.34 -7.48
CA TYR A 31 6.16 6.50 -6.61
C TYR A 31 6.82 6.09 -5.30
N ASN A 32 7.78 6.88 -4.83
CA ASN A 32 8.41 6.73 -3.52
C ASN A 32 7.71 7.64 -2.51
N ILE A 33 7.36 7.12 -1.34
CA ILE A 33 6.80 7.91 -0.24
C ILE A 33 7.81 9.00 0.17
N ASP A 34 7.31 10.21 0.33
CA ASP A 34 8.05 11.36 0.84
C ASP A 34 7.80 11.49 2.36
N PRO A 35 8.75 11.07 3.23
CA PRO A 35 8.53 11.09 4.68
C PRO A 35 8.37 12.49 5.26
N MET A 36 8.89 13.52 4.57
CA MET A 36 8.80 14.92 5.03
C MET A 36 7.36 15.47 4.95
N HIS A 37 6.53 14.90 4.05
CA HIS A 37 5.16 15.31 3.83
C HIS A 37 4.17 14.17 4.11
N SER A 38 4.56 13.24 5.00
CA SER A 38 3.77 12.06 5.31
C SER A 38 3.69 11.78 6.81
N VAL A 39 2.59 11.17 7.22
CA VAL A 39 2.35 10.74 8.60
C VAL A 39 1.80 9.32 8.59
N VAL A 40 2.40 8.46 9.41
CA VAL A 40 1.88 7.15 9.78
C VAL A 40 1.48 7.22 11.25
N GLY A 41 0.20 7.44 11.49
CA GLY A 41 -0.40 7.64 12.81
C GLY A 41 -1.19 6.44 13.30
N PHE A 42 -1.38 6.39 14.61
CA PHE A 42 -2.26 5.42 15.26
C PHE A 42 -3.00 6.04 16.44
N SER A 43 -4.10 5.40 16.83
CA SER A 43 -4.90 5.76 17.99
C SER A 43 -5.35 4.52 18.73
N VAL A 44 -5.30 4.53 20.06
CA VAL A 44 -5.75 3.44 20.93
C VAL A 44 -6.51 3.99 22.13
N THR A 45 -7.62 3.34 22.49
CA THR A 45 -8.40 3.73 23.66
C THR A 45 -7.66 3.36 24.95
N HIS A 46 -7.62 4.28 25.89
CA HIS A 46 -7.05 4.10 27.23
C HIS A 46 -8.13 4.29 28.29
N LEU A 47 -8.26 3.32 29.22
CA LEU A 47 -9.25 3.28 30.31
C LEU A 47 -10.69 3.50 29.83
N LEU A 48 -11.02 3.18 28.58
CA LEU A 48 -12.35 3.35 27.95
C LEU A 48 -12.85 4.80 27.87
N ILE A 49 -12.03 5.80 28.22
CA ILE A 49 -12.45 7.22 28.34
C ILE A 49 -11.63 8.19 27.49
N ASN A 50 -10.46 7.77 26.99
CA ASN A 50 -9.59 8.64 26.20
C ASN A 50 -8.87 7.85 25.11
N ASN A 51 -8.54 8.52 24.01
CA ASN A 51 -7.75 7.96 22.94
C ASN A 51 -6.32 8.54 22.98
N VAL A 52 -5.36 7.66 23.24
CA VAL A 52 -3.94 7.98 23.09
C VAL A 52 -3.58 7.90 21.63
N LYS A 53 -3.05 8.99 21.08
CA LYS A 53 -2.54 9.06 19.71
C LYS A 53 -1.02 8.98 19.71
N GLY A 54 -0.48 8.43 18.63
CA GLY A 54 0.94 8.39 18.36
C GLY A 54 1.21 8.29 16.87
N LYS A 55 2.48 8.33 16.51
CA LYS A 55 2.97 8.20 15.13
C LYS A 55 4.30 7.42 15.11
N PHE A 56 4.71 7.04 13.94
CA PHE A 56 6.07 6.57 13.67
C PHE A 56 6.78 7.63 12.83
N GLY A 57 7.99 8.01 13.24
CA GLY A 57 8.79 9.06 12.60
C GLY A 57 9.70 8.57 11.48
N GLU A 58 10.00 7.27 11.42
CA GLU A 58 10.91 6.69 10.42
C GLU A 58 10.16 5.60 9.63
N PHE A 59 9.93 5.84 8.36
CA PHE A 59 9.28 4.87 7.45
C PHE A 59 9.70 5.14 6.01
N THR A 60 9.53 4.12 5.17
CA THR A 60 9.71 4.18 3.72
C THR A 60 8.57 3.41 3.04
N GLY A 61 8.37 3.68 1.76
CA GLY A 61 7.36 2.94 0.99
C GLY A 61 7.43 3.26 -0.49
N THR A 62 6.84 2.35 -1.27
CA THR A 62 6.66 2.50 -2.71
C THR A 62 5.23 2.18 -3.10
N VAL A 63 4.73 2.88 -4.12
CA VAL A 63 3.39 2.65 -4.68
C VAL A 63 3.51 2.61 -6.20
N ALA A 64 3.04 1.53 -6.82
CA ALA A 64 2.91 1.43 -8.26
C ALA A 64 1.49 1.87 -8.67
N VAL A 65 1.41 2.85 -9.57
CA VAL A 65 0.15 3.43 -10.05
C VAL A 65 0.08 3.31 -11.57
N ASP A 66 -1.05 2.83 -12.07
CA ASP A 66 -1.36 2.74 -13.49
C ASP A 66 -2.77 3.27 -13.71
N ASP A 67 -2.90 4.25 -14.61
CA ASP A 67 -4.16 4.94 -14.92
C ASP A 67 -4.91 5.42 -13.66
N GLY A 68 -4.17 6.07 -12.74
CA GLY A 68 -4.71 6.60 -11.48
C GLY A 68 -5.13 5.55 -10.46
N ALA A 69 -4.92 4.26 -10.73
CA ALA A 69 -5.22 3.17 -9.81
C ALA A 69 -3.95 2.56 -9.22
N ILE A 70 -3.94 2.34 -7.89
CA ILE A 70 -2.84 1.60 -7.27
C ILE A 70 -2.90 0.14 -7.72
N LYS A 71 -1.77 -0.40 -8.14
CA LYS A 71 -1.57 -1.81 -8.49
C LYS A 71 -0.84 -2.55 -7.38
N GLU A 72 0.13 -1.88 -6.76
CA GLU A 72 0.97 -2.45 -5.71
C GLU A 72 1.38 -1.36 -4.72
N ALA A 73 1.52 -1.73 -3.45
CA ALA A 73 2.13 -0.87 -2.43
C ALA A 73 2.94 -1.70 -1.43
N ASN A 74 4.09 -1.17 -1.06
CA ASN A 74 4.97 -1.74 -0.05
C ASN A 74 5.36 -0.65 0.93
N GLY A 75 5.39 -0.98 2.22
CA GLY A 75 5.78 -0.05 3.28
C GLY A 75 6.59 -0.73 4.36
N THR A 76 7.56 -0.01 4.91
CA THR A 76 8.36 -0.43 6.06
C THR A 76 8.45 0.72 7.06
N ILE A 77 8.14 0.45 8.31
CA ILE A 77 8.19 1.38 9.44
C ILE A 77 9.27 0.89 10.39
N GLN A 78 10.14 1.77 10.88
CA GLN A 78 11.07 1.46 11.95
C GLN A 78 10.34 1.52 13.30
N THR A 79 10.24 0.40 13.99
CA THR A 79 9.44 0.27 15.22
C THR A 79 9.95 1.19 16.33
N LYS A 80 11.28 1.39 16.40
CA LYS A 80 11.92 2.30 17.38
C LYS A 80 11.49 3.76 17.27
N SER A 81 10.96 4.17 16.10
CA SER A 81 10.55 5.56 15.81
C SER A 81 9.17 5.92 16.37
N ILE A 82 8.58 5.06 17.20
CA ILE A 82 7.31 5.33 17.87
C ILE A 82 7.41 6.58 18.76
N ASP A 83 6.45 7.47 18.59
CA ASP A 83 6.35 8.75 19.29
C ASP A 83 4.87 9.02 19.63
N THR A 84 4.57 9.12 20.91
CA THR A 84 3.25 9.49 21.44
C THR A 84 3.28 10.86 22.12
N GLY A 85 4.40 11.59 22.02
CA GLY A 85 4.61 12.88 22.67
C GLY A 85 4.90 12.79 24.18
N VAL A 86 5.10 11.58 24.75
CA VAL A 86 5.43 11.36 26.16
C VAL A 86 6.59 10.37 26.25
N GLU A 87 7.79 10.87 26.50
CA GLU A 87 9.04 10.10 26.45
C GLU A 87 9.02 8.84 27.35
N ARG A 88 8.47 8.94 28.56
CA ARG A 88 8.34 7.77 29.46
C ARG A 88 7.52 6.67 28.84
N ARG A 89 6.38 7.02 28.22
CA ARG A 89 5.50 6.05 27.54
C ARG A 89 6.19 5.47 26.30
N ASP A 90 6.86 6.31 25.52
CA ASP A 90 7.57 5.86 24.32
C ASP A 90 8.70 4.88 24.66
N LYS A 91 9.41 5.11 25.79
CA LYS A 91 10.39 4.17 26.32
C LYS A 91 9.76 2.84 26.70
N ASP A 92 8.61 2.86 27.38
CA ASP A 92 7.88 1.63 27.75
C ASP A 92 7.39 0.89 26.51
N LEU A 93 6.86 1.61 25.51
CA LEU A 93 6.40 1.02 24.26
C LEU A 93 7.53 0.36 23.45
N ARG A 94 8.74 0.91 23.49
CA ARG A 94 9.93 0.29 22.86
C ARG A 94 10.41 -0.96 23.59
N GLY A 95 10.03 -1.13 24.84
CA GLY A 95 10.48 -2.20 25.72
C GLY A 95 9.88 -3.59 25.42
N PRO A 96 10.34 -4.63 26.14
CA PRO A 96 9.99 -6.02 25.90
C PRO A 96 8.52 -6.36 26.19
N ASN A 97 7.82 -5.52 26.96
CA ASN A 97 6.41 -5.73 27.26
C ASN A 97 5.48 -5.25 26.12
N TYR A 98 6.02 -4.53 25.12
CA TYR A 98 5.24 -3.99 24.00
C TYR A 98 5.92 -4.35 22.68
N PHE A 99 6.51 -3.38 21.98
CA PHE A 99 7.05 -3.62 20.63
C PHE A 99 8.36 -4.42 20.61
N GLU A 100 9.10 -4.51 21.74
CA GLU A 100 10.40 -5.23 21.82
C GLU A 100 11.31 -4.86 20.61
N VAL A 101 11.55 -3.56 20.43
CA VAL A 101 12.11 -2.99 19.19
C VAL A 101 13.49 -3.52 18.82
N GLU A 102 14.26 -4.03 19.78
CA GLU A 102 15.57 -4.66 19.54
C GLU A 102 15.42 -5.99 18.79
N LYS A 103 14.29 -6.66 18.95
CA LYS A 103 14.00 -7.93 18.30
C LYS A 103 13.12 -7.77 17.08
N TYR A 104 12.09 -6.93 17.16
CA TYR A 104 11.13 -6.67 16.11
C TYR A 104 11.34 -5.24 15.59
N THR A 105 12.40 -5.08 14.82
CA THR A 105 12.89 -3.76 14.38
C THR A 105 11.96 -3.03 13.42
N THR A 106 11.09 -3.77 12.70
CA THR A 106 10.23 -3.20 11.65
C THR A 106 8.80 -3.70 11.74
N ILE A 107 7.88 -2.84 11.25
CA ILE A 107 6.53 -3.20 10.85
C ILE A 107 6.50 -3.08 9.33
N THR A 108 5.92 -4.07 8.62
CA THR A 108 5.89 -4.08 7.15
C THR A 108 4.49 -4.34 6.61
N PHE A 109 4.21 -3.76 5.46
CA PHE A 109 3.05 -4.11 4.63
C PHE A 109 3.52 -4.41 3.21
N LYS A 110 3.07 -5.53 2.65
CA LYS A 110 3.32 -5.91 1.27
C LYS A 110 2.01 -6.32 0.62
N SER A 111 1.52 -5.52 -0.32
CA SER A 111 0.29 -5.84 -1.04
C SER A 111 0.46 -7.09 -1.91
N LYS A 112 -0.57 -7.91 -1.98
CA LYS A 112 -0.70 -9.08 -2.85
C LYS A 112 -1.60 -8.79 -4.05
N ARG A 113 -2.62 -7.96 -3.82
CA ARG A 113 -3.60 -7.58 -4.82
C ARG A 113 -4.26 -6.25 -4.48
N ALA A 114 -4.80 -5.61 -5.49
CA ALA A 114 -5.56 -4.38 -5.39
C ALA A 114 -6.95 -4.58 -6.03
N GLU A 115 -8.00 -4.19 -5.31
CA GLU A 115 -9.39 -4.30 -5.75
C GLU A 115 -10.04 -2.92 -5.70
N LYS A 116 -10.90 -2.60 -6.68
CA LYS A 116 -11.74 -1.39 -6.60
C LYS A 116 -12.99 -1.69 -5.78
N LYS A 117 -13.24 -0.90 -4.74
CA LYS A 117 -14.43 -1.01 -3.91
C LYS A 117 -14.88 0.37 -3.46
N ASP A 118 -16.15 0.73 -3.69
CA ASP A 118 -16.79 1.96 -3.22
C ASP A 118 -15.98 3.24 -3.55
N GLY A 119 -15.40 3.31 -4.77
CA GLY A 119 -14.60 4.46 -5.24
C GLY A 119 -13.20 4.57 -4.63
N GLN A 120 -12.77 3.55 -3.87
CA GLN A 120 -11.42 3.45 -3.29
C GLN A 120 -10.68 2.24 -3.87
N THR A 121 -9.37 2.21 -3.70
CA THR A 121 -8.58 0.99 -3.91
C THR A 121 -8.47 0.27 -2.58
N LEU A 122 -8.93 -0.97 -2.52
CA LEU A 122 -8.69 -1.86 -1.38
C LEU A 122 -7.40 -2.63 -1.66
N LEU A 123 -6.34 -2.30 -0.94
CA LEU A 123 -5.09 -3.06 -0.97
C LEU A 123 -5.19 -4.21 0.02
N ILE A 124 -5.02 -5.43 -0.46
CA ILE A 124 -5.03 -6.64 0.36
C ILE A 124 -3.61 -7.19 0.35
N GLY A 125 -3.03 -7.39 1.53
CA GLY A 125 -1.62 -7.79 1.63
C GLY A 125 -1.22 -8.32 2.98
N ASP A 126 0.02 -8.76 3.08
CA ASP A 126 0.63 -9.22 4.33
C ASP A 126 1.07 -8.01 5.15
N PHE A 127 0.51 -7.90 6.35
CA PHE A 127 0.95 -6.97 7.38
C PHE A 127 1.68 -7.74 8.47
N THR A 128 2.93 -7.37 8.72
CA THR A 128 3.78 -8.00 9.73
C THR A 128 4.08 -7.00 10.83
N MET A 129 3.77 -7.35 12.07
CA MET A 129 4.08 -6.56 13.26
C MET A 129 4.44 -7.52 14.40
N HIS A 130 5.46 -7.20 15.18
CA HIS A 130 5.90 -7.99 16.34
C HIS A 130 6.15 -9.49 16.00
N GLY A 131 6.68 -9.73 14.79
CA GLY A 131 6.98 -11.09 14.29
C GLY A 131 5.77 -11.89 13.79
N VAL A 132 4.55 -11.34 13.87
CA VAL A 132 3.32 -12.00 13.41
C VAL A 132 2.88 -11.38 12.09
N THR A 133 2.61 -12.22 11.10
CA THR A 133 2.09 -11.81 9.78
C THR A 133 0.63 -12.22 9.65
N LYS A 134 -0.21 -11.27 9.26
CA LYS A 134 -1.62 -11.52 8.93
C LYS A 134 -2.01 -10.74 7.67
N GLU A 135 -3.00 -11.25 6.95
CA GLU A 135 -3.58 -10.50 5.84
C GLU A 135 -4.38 -9.30 6.37
N LEU A 136 -4.08 -8.12 5.84
CA LEU A 136 -4.76 -6.87 6.16
C LEU A 136 -5.37 -6.28 4.89
N SER A 137 -6.59 -5.77 5.01
CA SER A 137 -7.26 -4.98 3.98
C SER A 137 -7.12 -3.50 4.32
N LEU A 138 -6.47 -2.75 3.43
CA LEU A 138 -6.17 -1.32 3.59
C LEU A 138 -6.90 -0.53 2.50
N PRO A 139 -8.04 0.14 2.82
CA PRO A 139 -8.69 1.06 1.89
C PRO A 139 -7.81 2.28 1.67
N VAL A 140 -7.49 2.60 0.42
CA VAL A 140 -6.64 3.74 0.05
C VAL A 140 -7.36 4.62 -0.96
N LYS A 141 -7.38 5.92 -0.67
CA LYS A 141 -7.75 6.98 -1.63
C LYS A 141 -6.49 7.57 -2.23
N VAL A 142 -6.50 7.75 -3.56
CA VAL A 142 -5.41 8.40 -4.29
C VAL A 142 -5.89 9.76 -4.78
N LYS A 143 -5.05 10.78 -4.66
CA LYS A 143 -5.25 12.11 -5.21
C LYS A 143 -4.12 12.44 -6.19
N GLY A 144 -4.42 13.10 -7.27
CA GLY A 144 -3.44 13.40 -8.31
C GLY A 144 -3.46 12.38 -9.45
N PRO A 145 -2.38 12.24 -10.26
CA PRO A 145 -1.10 12.94 -10.08
C PRO A 145 -1.16 14.44 -10.41
N ILE A 146 -0.30 15.20 -9.76
CA ILE A 146 -0.05 16.61 -10.07
C ILE A 146 1.43 16.83 -10.40
N LYS A 147 1.75 17.94 -11.07
CA LYS A 147 3.12 18.44 -11.21
C LYS A 147 3.41 19.44 -10.09
N ASP A 148 4.49 19.23 -9.34
CA ASP A 148 4.97 20.23 -8.39
C ASP A 148 5.73 21.37 -9.09
N PRO A 149 6.06 22.48 -8.42
CA PRO A 149 6.78 23.60 -9.02
C PRO A 149 8.17 23.25 -9.60
N TRP A 150 8.74 22.13 -9.19
CA TRP A 150 10.04 21.64 -9.68
C TRP A 150 9.91 20.61 -10.81
N GLY A 151 8.67 20.33 -11.25
CA GLY A 151 8.35 19.44 -12.36
C GLY A 151 8.23 17.96 -12.00
N ASN A 152 8.32 17.60 -10.71
CA ASN A 152 8.11 16.21 -10.30
C ASN A 152 6.63 15.86 -10.32
N SER A 153 6.30 14.61 -10.67
CA SER A 153 4.95 14.10 -10.54
C SER A 153 4.74 13.61 -9.10
N ARG A 154 3.67 14.10 -8.44
CA ARG A 154 3.32 13.74 -7.07
C ARG A 154 1.90 13.20 -6.98
N ILE A 155 1.68 12.28 -6.04
CA ILE A 155 0.37 11.78 -5.64
C ILE A 155 0.19 11.95 -4.14
N GLY A 156 -1.06 12.15 -3.70
CA GLY A 156 -1.47 12.06 -2.30
C GLY A 156 -2.15 10.72 -2.02
N LEU A 157 -1.94 10.17 -0.85
CA LEU A 157 -2.48 8.91 -0.39
C LEU A 157 -3.14 9.09 0.97
N GLU A 158 -4.38 8.65 1.11
CA GLU A 158 -5.10 8.61 2.38
C GLU A 158 -5.57 7.19 2.63
N ALA A 159 -5.24 6.64 3.80
CA ALA A 159 -5.70 5.32 4.21
C ALA A 159 -6.10 5.33 5.68
N LYS A 160 -7.17 4.60 6.00
CA LYS A 160 -7.62 4.39 7.38
C LYS A 160 -8.10 2.95 7.53
N THR A 161 -7.63 2.28 8.58
CA THR A 161 -8.04 0.92 8.92
C THR A 161 -7.92 0.70 10.43
N SER A 162 -8.34 -0.45 10.91
CA SER A 162 -8.07 -0.87 12.28
C SER A 162 -7.55 -2.31 12.34
N LEU A 163 -6.88 -2.64 13.43
CA LEU A 163 -6.43 -3.99 13.74
C LEU A 163 -6.53 -4.25 15.24
N LYS A 164 -6.55 -5.51 15.64
CA LYS A 164 -6.44 -5.92 17.03
C LYS A 164 -4.98 -6.16 17.40
N ARG A 165 -4.46 -5.38 18.37
CA ARG A 165 -3.05 -5.47 18.79
C ARG A 165 -2.69 -6.83 19.38
N GLN A 166 -3.64 -7.47 20.09
CA GLN A 166 -3.42 -8.79 20.69
C GLN A 166 -3.24 -9.89 19.63
N ASP A 167 -3.81 -9.72 18.44
CA ASP A 167 -3.62 -10.59 17.29
C ASP A 167 -2.15 -10.66 16.83
N TYR A 168 -1.33 -9.68 17.23
CA TYR A 168 0.09 -9.57 16.95
C TYR A 168 0.96 -9.75 18.20
N GLY A 169 0.39 -10.30 19.27
CA GLY A 169 1.13 -10.61 20.50
C GLY A 169 1.37 -9.41 21.43
N LEU A 170 0.82 -8.23 21.12
CA LEU A 170 0.89 -7.03 21.97
C LEU A 170 -0.20 -7.09 23.05
N THR A 171 0.00 -7.95 24.08
CA THR A 171 -1.03 -8.27 25.09
C THR A 171 -0.94 -7.43 26.35
N SER A 172 0.17 -6.70 26.57
CA SER A 172 0.39 -5.90 27.79
C SER A 172 -0.66 -4.79 27.97
N GLY A 173 -0.85 -4.36 29.23
CA GLY A 173 -1.83 -3.34 29.61
C GLY A 173 -3.23 -3.88 29.90
N GLY A 174 -3.54 -5.12 29.57
CA GLY A 174 -4.83 -5.77 29.89
C GLY A 174 -6.02 -4.91 29.47
N ALA A 175 -7.03 -4.80 30.35
CA ALA A 175 -8.24 -4.02 30.12
C ALA A 175 -8.05 -2.49 30.12
N MET A 176 -6.87 -2.00 30.54
CA MET A 176 -6.59 -0.56 30.55
C MET A 176 -6.31 -0.01 29.14
N ILE A 177 -5.87 -0.86 28.22
CA ILE A 177 -5.53 -0.48 26.84
C ILE A 177 -6.46 -1.24 25.90
N GLY A 178 -7.20 -0.52 25.08
CA GLY A 178 -8.10 -1.12 24.07
C GLY A 178 -7.35 -2.08 23.15
N ASP A 179 -8.04 -3.10 22.70
CA ASP A 179 -7.46 -4.09 21.78
C ASP A 179 -7.41 -3.53 20.34
N GLU A 180 -8.42 -2.77 19.96
CA GLU A 180 -8.49 -2.17 18.63
C GLU A 180 -7.58 -0.94 18.53
N ILE A 181 -6.70 -0.97 17.53
CA ILE A 181 -5.83 0.14 17.14
C ILE A 181 -6.36 0.69 15.82
N GLU A 182 -6.72 1.98 15.80
CA GLU A 182 -6.95 2.70 14.55
C GLU A 182 -5.60 3.10 13.94
N ILE A 183 -5.47 2.90 12.63
CA ILE A 183 -4.30 3.33 11.84
C ILE A 183 -4.77 4.36 10.84
N GLU A 184 -4.05 5.48 10.76
CA GLU A 184 -4.30 6.54 9.80
C GLU A 184 -3.00 6.91 9.07
N ILE A 185 -3.04 6.86 7.74
CA ILE A 185 -1.90 7.21 6.88
C ILE A 185 -2.33 8.36 5.99
N ASN A 186 -1.58 9.46 6.06
CA ASN A 186 -1.65 10.58 5.13
C ASN A 186 -0.26 10.75 4.54
N ALA A 187 -0.12 10.53 3.25
CA ALA A 187 1.19 10.51 2.63
C ALA A 187 1.20 11.23 1.28
N GLU A 188 2.32 11.86 0.98
CA GLU A 188 2.70 12.24 -0.37
C GLU A 188 3.72 11.24 -0.93
N ALA A 189 3.69 11.05 -2.24
CA ALA A 189 4.68 10.24 -2.92
C ALA A 189 5.10 10.90 -4.24
N THR A 190 6.40 10.80 -4.54
CA THR A 190 7.01 11.39 -5.74
C THR A 190 7.39 10.28 -6.72
N LYS A 191 7.06 10.46 -8.00
CA LYS A 191 7.39 9.51 -9.07
C LYS A 191 8.90 9.24 -9.09
N ALA A 192 9.28 7.98 -9.07
CA ALA A 192 10.65 7.55 -9.25
C ALA A 192 11.19 8.02 -10.63
N LYS A 193 12.47 8.39 -10.67
CA LYS A 193 13.15 8.82 -11.89
C LYS A 193 13.54 7.64 -12.74
#